data_e692ead82e0a7f659a397a7b6a1bf66a
#
_entry.id   e692ead82e0a7f659a397a7b6a1bf66a
#
_cell.length_a   1.000
_cell.length_b   1.000
_cell.length_c   1.000
_cell.angle_alpha   90.00
_cell.angle_beta   90.00
_cell.angle_gamma   90.00
#
_symmetry.space_group_name_H-M   'P 1'
#
loop_
_entity.id
_entity.type
_entity.pdbx_description
1 polymer ?
#
loop_
_entity_poly.entity_id
_entity_poly.type
_entity_poly.pdbx_seq_one_letter_code
_entity_poly.pdbx_strand_id
1 'polypeptide(L)'
;MSALKLRSMLFVPADSERKLAKSTGNPADVLILDLEDSVAEARKVGARTTAAEFITAQALKLNARLFVRINPLDTAYAMGDLAAVVVPGLAGIMLPKTRSAADILHLSHCLDALEARAGVAPGTVRIVPVATETAEAMLNMQSYCGSIPRLAGITWGAEDLSAVIGAVSHHDEDGQWSPLYTLANSMCLLAATAAGVPAIDTLHADFRDSAGLAAACRASRRRGFRGRIASHPDQSAIINEAYSPTAAELAHAQRIVDAFAAQPEAGALSIDGMMIDKPHLTQALRTLDLAA
;
A
#
# COMPACT_ATOMS: atom_id res chain seq x y z
N MET A 1 -11.43 -16.01 -1.96
CA MET A 1 -11.35 -14.58 -2.33
C MET A 1 -9.97 -14.39 -2.95
N SER A 2 -9.86 -13.81 -4.16
CA SER A 2 -8.54 -13.49 -4.75
C SER A 2 -7.77 -12.56 -3.83
N ALA A 3 -6.44 -12.72 -3.76
CA ALA A 3 -5.57 -11.85 -2.98
C ALA A 3 -5.79 -10.38 -3.37
N LEU A 4 -5.74 -9.47 -2.40
CA LEU A 4 -5.87 -8.04 -2.64
C LEU A 4 -4.64 -7.55 -3.41
N LYS A 5 -4.83 -7.10 -4.66
CA LYS A 5 -3.74 -6.51 -5.46
C LYS A 5 -3.51 -5.07 -5.00
N LEU A 6 -2.25 -4.72 -4.72
CA LEU A 6 -1.83 -3.41 -4.21
C LEU A 6 -0.62 -2.85 -4.99
N ARG A 7 -0.52 -3.16 -6.30
CA ARG A 7 0.61 -2.68 -7.13
C ARG A 7 0.60 -1.17 -7.23
N SER A 8 -0.53 -0.59 -7.62
CA SER A 8 -0.71 0.86 -7.69
C SER A 8 -1.87 1.31 -6.79
N MET A 9 -1.60 2.29 -5.93
CA MET A 9 -2.58 2.88 -5.02
C MET A 9 -2.64 4.38 -5.31
N LEU A 10 -3.67 4.82 -6.04
CA LEU A 10 -3.81 6.19 -6.53
C LEU A 10 -4.60 7.06 -5.56
N PHE A 11 -4.00 8.16 -5.10
CA PHE A 11 -4.71 9.19 -4.35
C PHE A 11 -5.67 9.98 -5.23
N VAL A 12 -6.89 10.17 -4.74
CA VAL A 12 -7.95 10.99 -5.37
C VAL A 12 -8.59 11.87 -4.28
N PRO A 13 -8.43 13.20 -4.32
CA PRO A 13 -9.08 14.11 -3.38
C PRO A 13 -10.59 13.91 -3.38
N ALA A 14 -11.15 13.58 -2.21
CA ALA A 14 -12.58 13.24 -2.09
C ALA A 14 -13.52 14.45 -2.13
N ASP A 15 -12.97 15.66 -2.05
CA ASP A 15 -13.71 16.91 -2.17
C ASP A 15 -13.97 17.36 -3.62
N SER A 16 -13.59 16.54 -4.60
CA SER A 16 -13.69 16.87 -6.03
C SER A 16 -14.41 15.78 -6.82
N GLU A 17 -15.72 15.92 -7.00
CA GLU A 17 -16.55 15.02 -7.83
C GLU A 17 -15.94 14.81 -9.23
N ARG A 18 -15.38 15.88 -9.84
CA ARG A 18 -14.71 15.81 -11.14
C ARG A 18 -13.51 14.88 -11.15
N LYS A 19 -12.67 14.92 -10.08
CA LYS A 19 -11.49 14.05 -9.98
C LYS A 19 -11.93 12.60 -9.70
N LEU A 20 -12.92 12.41 -8.85
CA LEU A 20 -13.52 11.11 -8.57
C LEU A 20 -14.11 10.49 -9.85
N ALA A 21 -14.91 11.23 -10.62
CA ALA A 21 -15.46 10.76 -11.87
C ALA A 21 -14.37 10.37 -12.89
N LYS A 22 -13.30 11.16 -13.00
CA LYS A 22 -12.16 10.82 -13.88
C LYS A 22 -11.39 9.58 -13.44
N SER A 23 -11.36 9.27 -12.15
CA SER A 23 -10.63 8.12 -11.63
C SER A 23 -11.28 6.78 -11.96
N THR A 24 -12.56 6.75 -12.35
CA THR A 24 -13.30 5.50 -12.63
C THR A 24 -12.74 4.70 -13.79
N GLY A 25 -12.07 5.33 -14.75
CA GLY A 25 -11.38 4.67 -15.88
C GLY A 25 -9.89 4.40 -15.64
N ASN A 26 -9.37 4.69 -14.44
CA ASN A 26 -7.95 4.53 -14.16
C ASN A 26 -7.60 3.04 -13.91
N PRO A 27 -6.46 2.53 -14.41
CA PRO A 27 -6.05 1.14 -14.25
C PRO A 27 -5.45 0.81 -12.86
N ALA A 28 -5.50 1.73 -11.89
CA ALA A 28 -4.99 1.49 -10.54
C ALA A 28 -5.66 0.27 -9.89
N ASP A 29 -4.90 -0.52 -9.12
CA ASP A 29 -5.46 -1.61 -8.32
C ASP A 29 -6.33 -1.06 -7.18
N VAL A 30 -5.96 0.11 -6.64
CA VAL A 30 -6.66 0.79 -5.54
C VAL A 30 -6.82 2.28 -5.85
N LEU A 31 -8.02 2.81 -5.63
CA LEU A 31 -8.27 4.25 -5.53
C LEU A 31 -8.37 4.60 -4.05
N ILE A 32 -7.52 5.54 -3.60
CA ILE A 32 -7.53 6.05 -2.22
C ILE A 32 -8.27 7.38 -2.24
N LEU A 33 -9.51 7.38 -1.75
CA LEU A 33 -10.31 8.60 -1.58
C LEU A 33 -9.72 9.36 -0.39
N ASP A 34 -9.15 10.52 -0.64
CA ASP A 34 -8.41 11.25 0.39
C ASP A 34 -9.30 12.26 1.14
N LEU A 35 -9.36 12.14 2.46
CA LEU A 35 -10.03 13.08 3.37
C LEU A 35 -9.04 13.91 4.19
N GLU A 36 -7.74 13.66 4.03
CA GLU A 36 -6.69 14.27 4.85
C GLU A 36 -6.05 15.48 4.17
N ASP A 37 -4.79 15.39 3.79
CA ASP A 37 -3.96 16.54 3.38
C ASP A 37 -4.39 17.18 2.06
N SER A 38 -4.97 16.42 1.13
CA SER A 38 -5.45 16.98 -0.14
C SER A 38 -6.78 17.72 -0.02
N VAL A 39 -7.42 17.73 1.16
CA VAL A 39 -8.71 18.35 1.41
C VAL A 39 -8.58 19.48 2.42
N ALA A 40 -8.91 20.69 2.01
CA ALA A 40 -8.91 21.86 2.90
C ALA A 40 -9.87 21.64 4.09
N GLU A 41 -9.49 22.15 5.26
CA GLU A 41 -10.21 21.92 6.52
C GLU A 41 -11.71 22.21 6.43
N ALA A 42 -12.09 23.36 5.84
CA ALA A 42 -13.50 23.74 5.66
C ALA A 42 -14.31 22.78 4.76
N ARG A 43 -13.67 21.93 3.99
CA ARG A 43 -14.29 20.98 3.06
C ARG A 43 -14.32 19.54 3.57
N LYS A 44 -13.60 19.23 4.66
CA LYS A 44 -13.47 17.86 5.18
C LYS A 44 -14.81 17.19 5.47
N VAL A 45 -15.77 17.93 6.07
CA VAL A 45 -17.09 17.38 6.38
C VAL A 45 -17.88 17.03 5.11
N GLY A 46 -17.85 17.89 4.08
CA GLY A 46 -18.51 17.63 2.80
C GLY A 46 -17.83 16.46 2.04
N ALA A 47 -16.50 16.39 2.08
CA ALA A 47 -15.73 15.33 1.44
C ALA A 47 -16.10 13.91 1.94
N ARG A 48 -16.49 13.75 3.21
CA ARG A 48 -17.00 12.49 3.77
C ARG A 48 -18.23 11.98 3.02
N THR A 49 -19.19 12.87 2.80
CA THR A 49 -20.43 12.54 2.09
C THR A 49 -20.13 12.14 0.65
N THR A 50 -19.34 12.95 -0.05
CA THR A 50 -18.93 12.68 -1.43
C THR A 50 -18.19 11.34 -1.54
N ALA A 51 -17.28 11.01 -0.59
CA ALA A 51 -16.59 9.73 -0.58
C ALA A 51 -17.55 8.55 -0.36
N ALA A 52 -18.48 8.64 0.60
CA ALA A 52 -19.45 7.58 0.89
C ALA A 52 -20.40 7.32 -0.29
N GLU A 53 -20.89 8.38 -0.94
CA GLU A 53 -21.71 8.30 -2.13
C GLU A 53 -20.95 7.66 -3.30
N PHE A 54 -19.69 8.06 -3.52
CA PHE A 54 -18.85 7.47 -4.56
C PHE A 54 -18.60 5.98 -4.32
N ILE A 55 -18.30 5.57 -3.07
CA ILE A 55 -18.10 4.16 -2.71
C ILE A 55 -19.37 3.37 -3.04
N THR A 56 -20.52 3.83 -2.55
CA THR A 56 -21.81 3.15 -2.75
C THR A 56 -22.17 3.02 -4.24
N ALA A 57 -21.91 4.07 -5.03
CA ALA A 57 -22.25 4.09 -6.45
C ALA A 57 -21.32 3.30 -7.34
N GLN A 58 -20.03 3.17 -6.98
CA GLN A 58 -18.98 2.70 -7.88
C GLN A 58 -18.33 1.36 -7.48
N ALA A 59 -18.40 0.93 -6.22
CA ALA A 59 -17.65 -0.22 -5.74
C ALA A 59 -17.88 -1.53 -6.52
N LEU A 60 -19.08 -1.75 -7.03
CA LEU A 60 -19.41 -2.93 -7.83
C LEU A 60 -19.13 -2.76 -9.34
N LYS A 61 -18.80 -1.55 -9.79
CA LYS A 61 -18.60 -1.21 -11.20
C LYS A 61 -17.12 -1.12 -11.56
N LEU A 62 -16.26 -0.86 -10.56
CA LEU A 62 -14.83 -0.67 -10.74
C LEU A 62 -14.07 -1.98 -10.56
N ASN A 63 -12.99 -2.14 -11.33
CA ASN A 63 -11.99 -3.16 -11.06
C ASN A 63 -11.10 -2.78 -9.88
N ALA A 64 -10.87 -1.48 -9.67
CA ALA A 64 -10.12 -0.95 -8.55
C ALA A 64 -10.86 -1.16 -7.23
N ARG A 65 -10.10 -1.46 -6.16
CA ARG A 65 -10.64 -1.47 -4.79
C ARG A 65 -10.68 -0.05 -4.24
N LEU A 66 -11.72 0.28 -3.50
CA LEU A 66 -11.90 1.61 -2.92
C LEU A 66 -11.39 1.63 -1.47
N PHE A 67 -10.38 2.44 -1.24
CA PHE A 67 -9.84 2.76 0.08
C PHE A 67 -10.15 4.22 0.40
N VAL A 68 -10.15 4.56 1.68
CA VAL A 68 -10.25 5.95 2.14
C VAL A 68 -9.03 6.25 3.02
N ARG A 69 -8.30 7.32 2.73
CA ARG A 69 -7.37 7.89 3.70
C ARG A 69 -8.16 8.82 4.61
N ILE A 70 -8.32 8.42 5.86
CA ILE A 70 -8.98 9.21 6.90
C ILE A 70 -8.00 10.23 7.50
N ASN A 71 -8.49 11.18 8.27
CA ASN A 71 -7.63 12.01 9.10
C ASN A 71 -7.00 11.19 10.24
N PRO A 72 -5.84 11.62 10.79
CA PRO A 72 -5.16 10.94 11.89
C PRO A 72 -6.08 10.70 13.10
N LEU A 73 -5.88 9.56 13.79
CA LEU A 73 -6.76 9.10 14.87
C LEU A 73 -6.85 10.07 16.06
N ASP A 74 -5.86 10.90 16.26
CA ASP A 74 -5.78 11.91 17.32
C ASP A 74 -6.45 13.25 16.95
N THR A 75 -7.09 13.32 15.77
CA THR A 75 -7.82 14.50 15.31
C THR A 75 -9.32 14.39 15.63
N ALA A 76 -9.99 15.51 15.73
CA ALA A 76 -11.46 15.57 15.86
C ALA A 76 -12.20 15.02 14.64
N TYR A 77 -11.51 14.79 13.52
CA TYR A 77 -12.12 14.35 12.25
C TYR A 77 -12.24 12.83 12.13
N ALA A 78 -11.30 12.06 12.69
CA ALA A 78 -11.14 10.64 12.42
C ALA A 78 -12.41 9.81 12.64
N MET A 79 -13.06 9.98 13.80
CA MET A 79 -14.27 9.19 14.10
C MET A 79 -15.45 9.58 13.19
N GLY A 80 -15.54 10.87 12.82
CA GLY A 80 -16.55 11.33 11.86
C GLY A 80 -16.28 10.82 10.44
N ASP A 81 -15.00 10.71 10.03
CA ASP A 81 -14.61 10.09 8.76
C ASP A 81 -15.05 8.63 8.72
N LEU A 82 -14.64 7.84 9.71
CA LEU A 82 -14.99 6.43 9.81
C LEU A 82 -16.50 6.19 9.81
N ALA A 83 -17.23 6.98 10.61
CA ALA A 83 -18.69 6.88 10.69
C ALA A 83 -19.39 7.15 9.34
N ALA A 84 -18.82 7.98 8.50
CA ALA A 84 -19.37 8.29 7.20
C ALA A 84 -18.99 7.27 6.11
N VAL A 85 -17.71 6.83 6.08
CA VAL A 85 -17.20 6.07 4.93
C VAL A 85 -17.27 4.56 5.07
N VAL A 86 -17.52 4.01 6.28
CA VAL A 86 -17.71 2.56 6.46
C VAL A 86 -19.12 2.19 5.98
N VAL A 87 -19.22 1.95 4.67
CA VAL A 87 -20.42 1.58 3.94
C VAL A 87 -20.13 0.34 3.07
N PRO A 88 -21.15 -0.39 2.61
CA PRO A 88 -20.95 -1.51 1.68
C PRO A 88 -20.17 -1.09 0.46
N GLY A 89 -19.11 -1.84 0.15
CA GLY A 89 -18.21 -1.55 -0.97
C GLY A 89 -16.87 -0.92 -0.59
N LEU A 90 -16.72 -0.41 0.63
CA LEU A 90 -15.41 0.01 1.13
C LEU A 90 -14.50 -1.20 1.31
N ALA A 91 -13.33 -1.20 0.68
CA ALA A 91 -12.36 -2.28 0.77
C ALA A 91 -11.32 -2.07 1.88
N GLY A 92 -11.02 -0.82 2.22
CA GLY A 92 -10.05 -0.55 3.28
C GLY A 92 -9.90 0.91 3.67
N ILE A 93 -9.14 1.10 4.75
CA ILE A 93 -8.73 2.41 5.27
C ILE A 93 -7.21 2.53 5.12
N MET A 94 -6.74 3.65 4.57
CA MET A 94 -5.37 4.09 4.74
C MET A 94 -5.29 4.95 5.99
N LEU A 95 -4.46 4.54 6.95
CA LEU A 95 -4.29 5.24 8.22
C LEU A 95 -3.01 6.08 8.17
N PRO A 96 -3.11 7.41 8.11
CA PRO A 96 -1.93 8.29 8.14
C PRO A 96 -1.40 8.45 9.56
N LYS A 97 -0.18 8.92 9.68
CA LYS A 97 0.48 9.31 10.93
C LYS A 97 0.38 8.26 12.04
N THR A 98 0.45 6.98 11.62
CA THR A 98 0.37 5.81 12.50
C THR A 98 1.64 5.73 13.35
N ARG A 99 1.51 5.71 14.68
CA ARG A 99 2.64 5.70 15.61
C ARG A 99 3.13 4.30 15.97
N SER A 100 2.25 3.30 15.86
CA SER A 100 2.57 1.90 16.14
C SER A 100 1.44 0.95 15.74
N ALA A 101 1.64 -0.36 15.86
CA ALA A 101 0.58 -1.36 15.66
C ALA A 101 -0.62 -1.18 16.60
N ALA A 102 -0.46 -0.50 17.73
CA ALA A 102 -1.57 -0.21 18.64
C ALA A 102 -2.64 0.66 17.98
N ASP A 103 -2.25 1.62 17.12
CA ASP A 103 -3.20 2.45 16.38
C ASP A 103 -4.02 1.60 15.39
N ILE A 104 -3.42 0.56 14.81
CA ILE A 104 -4.12 -0.39 13.91
C ILE A 104 -5.13 -1.22 14.71
N LEU A 105 -4.76 -1.69 15.91
CA LEU A 105 -5.66 -2.44 16.77
C LEU A 105 -6.83 -1.57 17.22
N HIS A 106 -6.58 -0.32 17.59
CA HIS A 106 -7.63 0.65 17.92
C HIS A 106 -8.60 0.84 16.75
N LEU A 107 -8.08 1.12 15.56
CA LEU A 107 -8.89 1.25 14.35
C LEU A 107 -9.67 -0.04 14.04
N SER A 108 -9.05 -1.21 14.21
CA SER A 108 -9.71 -2.51 14.01
C SER A 108 -10.95 -2.66 14.88
N HIS A 109 -10.89 -2.30 16.17
CA HIS A 109 -12.05 -2.35 17.07
C HIS A 109 -13.14 -1.34 16.65
N CYS A 110 -12.76 -0.14 16.20
CA CYS A 110 -13.74 0.80 15.64
C CYS A 110 -14.44 0.23 14.41
N LEU A 111 -13.69 -0.42 13.53
CA LEU A 111 -14.22 -1.05 12.31
C LEU A 111 -15.16 -2.22 12.62
N ASP A 112 -14.91 -3.01 13.66
CA ASP A 112 -15.81 -4.10 14.06
C ASP A 112 -17.23 -3.58 14.34
N ALA A 113 -17.36 -2.48 15.10
CA ALA A 113 -18.64 -1.86 15.41
C ALA A 113 -19.29 -1.22 14.17
N LEU A 114 -18.49 -0.57 13.33
CA LEU A 114 -18.99 0.15 12.15
C LEU A 114 -19.42 -0.81 11.03
N GLU A 115 -18.69 -1.90 10.80
CA GLU A 115 -19.10 -2.96 9.86
C GLU A 115 -20.42 -3.59 10.30
N ALA A 116 -20.56 -3.93 11.60
CA ALA A 116 -21.81 -4.46 12.13
C ALA A 116 -22.98 -3.49 11.90
N ARG A 117 -22.78 -2.19 12.17
CA ARG A 117 -23.78 -1.16 11.91
C ARG A 117 -24.16 -1.06 10.42
N ALA A 118 -23.17 -1.16 9.53
CA ALA A 118 -23.37 -1.01 8.09
C ALA A 118 -23.85 -2.31 7.40
N GLY A 119 -24.01 -3.41 8.12
CA GLY A 119 -24.34 -4.72 7.55
C GLY A 119 -23.22 -5.30 6.69
N VAL A 120 -21.97 -4.89 6.92
CA VAL A 120 -20.77 -5.41 6.27
C VAL A 120 -20.22 -6.58 7.10
N ALA A 121 -19.76 -7.63 6.44
CA ALA A 121 -19.19 -8.78 7.14
C ALA A 121 -17.95 -8.38 7.95
N PRO A 122 -17.78 -8.86 9.20
CA PRO A 122 -16.63 -8.54 10.04
C PRO A 122 -15.30 -8.84 9.34
N GLY A 123 -14.33 -7.93 9.46
CA GLY A 123 -13.00 -8.09 8.87
C GLY A 123 -12.91 -7.78 7.37
N THR A 124 -13.99 -7.31 6.74
CA THR A 124 -14.00 -6.93 5.32
C THR A 124 -13.13 -5.72 5.05
N VAL A 125 -13.25 -4.67 5.86
CA VAL A 125 -12.48 -3.44 5.69
C VAL A 125 -11.05 -3.65 6.17
N ARG A 126 -10.10 -3.52 5.25
CA ARG A 126 -8.67 -3.75 5.50
C ARG A 126 -7.98 -2.45 5.92
N ILE A 127 -6.77 -2.54 6.45
CA ILE A 127 -5.99 -1.38 6.90
C ILE A 127 -4.62 -1.38 6.22
N VAL A 128 -4.22 -0.23 5.71
CA VAL A 128 -2.86 0.07 5.24
C VAL A 128 -2.37 1.32 5.99
N PRO A 129 -1.47 1.19 6.98
CA PRO A 129 -0.88 2.33 7.66
C PRO A 129 0.21 2.99 6.82
N VAL A 130 0.37 4.31 6.98
CA VAL A 130 1.60 5.02 6.65
C VAL A 130 2.46 5.03 7.91
N ALA A 131 3.49 4.18 7.96
CA ALA A 131 4.10 3.76 9.22
C ALA A 131 5.38 4.52 9.62
N THR A 132 5.76 5.59 8.87
CA THR A 132 7.03 6.28 9.09
C THR A 132 6.92 7.81 9.14
N GLU A 133 5.70 8.34 9.25
CA GLU A 133 5.46 9.78 9.13
C GLU A 133 5.86 10.58 10.37
N THR A 134 6.19 9.92 11.49
CA THR A 134 6.63 10.56 12.72
C THR A 134 7.90 9.92 13.26
N ALA A 135 8.67 10.65 14.08
CA ALA A 135 9.85 10.10 14.76
C ALA A 135 9.46 8.97 15.72
N GLU A 136 8.32 9.10 16.42
CA GLU A 136 7.78 8.05 17.28
C GLU A 136 7.47 6.77 16.49
N ALA A 137 6.86 6.90 15.31
CA ALA A 137 6.58 5.77 14.43
C ALA A 137 7.84 5.01 14.06
N MET A 138 8.91 5.72 13.66
CA MET A 138 10.20 5.14 13.33
C MET A 138 10.79 4.32 14.48
N LEU A 139 10.70 4.81 15.70
CA LEU A 139 11.19 4.12 16.90
C LEU A 139 10.32 2.91 17.29
N ASN A 140 9.06 2.88 16.86
CA ASN A 140 8.09 1.83 17.16
C ASN A 140 7.88 0.80 16.03
N MET A 141 8.69 0.82 14.97
CA MET A 141 8.54 -0.09 13.81
C MET A 141 8.55 -1.57 14.21
N GLN A 142 9.23 -1.95 15.27
CA GLN A 142 9.21 -3.31 15.82
C GLN A 142 7.82 -3.78 16.27
N SER A 143 6.89 -2.86 16.56
CA SER A 143 5.53 -3.19 16.98
C SER A 143 4.73 -3.92 15.90
N TYR A 144 5.13 -3.82 14.64
CA TYR A 144 4.48 -4.50 13.51
C TYR A 144 4.87 -5.98 13.37
N CYS A 145 5.72 -6.52 14.25
CA CYS A 145 6.08 -7.94 14.21
C CYS A 145 4.89 -8.84 14.57
N GLY A 146 4.58 -9.82 13.72
CA GLY A 146 3.52 -10.79 13.94
C GLY A 146 2.22 -10.47 13.20
N SER A 147 1.20 -11.32 13.42
CA SER A 147 -0.09 -11.16 12.76
C SER A 147 -0.90 -10.04 13.40
N ILE A 148 -1.25 -9.04 12.62
CA ILE A 148 -2.07 -7.91 13.05
C ILE A 148 -3.41 -7.97 12.32
N PRO A 149 -4.55 -7.93 13.05
CA PRO A 149 -5.86 -7.97 12.44
C PRO A 149 -6.04 -6.89 11.37
N ARG A 150 -6.70 -7.25 10.26
CA ARG A 150 -7.04 -6.36 9.12
C ARG A 150 -5.85 -5.75 8.37
N LEU A 151 -4.60 -5.90 8.83
CA LEU A 151 -3.44 -5.35 8.14
C LEU A 151 -3.33 -5.98 6.74
N ALA A 152 -3.29 -5.16 5.69
CA ALA A 152 -3.26 -5.59 4.30
C ALA A 152 -1.95 -5.22 3.58
N GLY A 153 -1.21 -4.28 4.12
CA GLY A 153 0.07 -3.80 3.61
C GLY A 153 0.60 -2.71 4.53
N ILE A 154 1.85 -2.33 4.36
CA ILE A 154 2.47 -1.20 5.07
C ILE A 154 3.10 -0.29 4.01
N THR A 155 2.87 1.02 4.12
CA THR A 155 3.56 2.02 3.31
C THR A 155 4.35 2.98 4.18
N TRP A 156 5.22 3.77 3.55
CA TRP A 156 6.03 4.78 4.21
C TRP A 156 5.84 6.15 3.54
N GLY A 157 5.95 7.22 4.33
CA GLY A 157 5.84 8.60 3.89
C GLY A 157 7.12 9.37 4.22
N ALA A 158 7.67 10.10 3.24
CA ALA A 158 8.86 10.91 3.41
C ALA A 158 8.51 12.35 3.78
N GLU A 159 7.41 12.88 3.24
CA GLU A 159 7.04 14.30 3.35
C GLU A 159 6.78 14.69 4.82
N ASP A 160 5.87 13.99 5.48
CA ASP A 160 5.51 14.27 6.88
C ASP A 160 6.69 14.01 7.82
N LEU A 161 7.47 12.95 7.60
CA LEU A 161 8.68 12.70 8.39
C LEU A 161 9.65 13.88 8.28
N SER A 162 9.83 14.42 7.07
CA SER A 162 10.67 15.59 6.82
C SER A 162 10.22 16.80 7.64
N ALA A 163 8.92 17.09 7.61
CA ALA A 163 8.34 18.20 8.34
C ALA A 163 8.55 18.04 9.87
N VAL A 164 8.34 16.83 10.39
CA VAL A 164 8.46 16.54 11.83
C VAL A 164 9.90 16.69 12.33
N ILE A 165 10.90 16.25 11.55
CA ILE A 165 12.32 16.34 11.96
C ILE A 165 12.99 17.66 11.57
N GLY A 166 12.30 18.52 10.80
CA GLY A 166 12.84 19.79 10.33
C GLY A 166 13.86 19.66 9.20
N ALA A 167 13.79 18.57 8.39
CA ALA A 167 14.68 18.42 7.25
C ALA A 167 14.22 19.31 6.07
N VAL A 168 15.18 19.95 5.43
CA VAL A 168 14.92 20.83 4.26
C VAL A 168 14.86 20.06 2.94
N SER A 169 15.33 18.80 2.94
CA SER A 169 15.33 17.91 1.77
C SER A 169 15.30 16.45 2.21
N HIS A 170 14.67 15.61 1.41
CA HIS A 170 14.72 14.15 1.56
C HIS A 170 15.97 13.54 0.91
N HIS A 171 16.64 14.30 0.04
CA HIS A 171 17.74 13.83 -0.78
C HIS A 171 19.01 14.59 -0.44
N ASP A 172 20.12 13.89 -0.53
CA ASP A 172 21.46 14.46 -0.46
C ASP A 172 21.79 15.21 -1.77
N GLU A 173 22.93 15.91 -1.82
CA GLU A 173 23.34 16.73 -2.96
C GLU A 173 23.50 15.93 -4.28
N ASP A 174 23.75 14.63 -4.19
CA ASP A 174 23.83 13.70 -5.34
C ASP A 174 22.46 13.17 -5.82
N GLY A 175 21.37 13.64 -5.21
CA GLY A 175 19.99 13.24 -5.54
C GLY A 175 19.59 11.87 -4.98
N GLN A 176 20.41 11.23 -4.15
CA GLN A 176 20.04 10.00 -3.46
C GLN A 176 19.21 10.30 -2.20
N TRP A 177 18.37 9.34 -1.80
CA TRP A 177 17.70 9.42 -0.50
C TRP A 177 18.72 9.53 0.62
N SER A 178 18.59 10.53 1.46
CA SER A 178 19.48 10.66 2.60
C SER A 178 19.33 9.48 3.57
N PRO A 179 20.31 9.23 4.46
CA PRO A 179 20.36 8.01 5.27
C PRO A 179 19.11 7.72 6.08
N LEU A 180 18.45 8.76 6.60
CA LEU A 180 17.23 8.57 7.40
C LEU A 180 16.06 8.02 6.55
N TYR A 181 15.87 8.51 5.33
CA TYR A 181 14.80 8.03 4.45
C TYR A 181 15.12 6.66 3.87
N THR A 182 16.40 6.35 3.64
CA THR A 182 16.85 5.00 3.31
C THR A 182 16.55 4.03 4.46
N LEU A 183 16.76 4.46 5.70
CA LEU A 183 16.39 3.68 6.89
C LEU A 183 14.88 3.49 6.97
N ALA A 184 14.08 4.54 6.80
CA ALA A 184 12.62 4.47 6.83
C ALA A 184 12.07 3.48 5.78
N ASN A 185 12.58 3.55 4.54
CA ASN A 185 12.27 2.60 3.47
C ASN A 185 12.61 1.15 3.87
N SER A 186 13.80 0.93 4.43
CA SER A 186 14.25 -0.39 4.85
C SER A 186 13.44 -0.94 6.03
N MET A 187 13.13 -0.09 7.02
CA MET A 187 12.31 -0.47 8.18
C MET A 187 10.87 -0.79 7.77
N CYS A 188 10.29 -0.04 6.82
CA CYS A 188 8.98 -0.36 6.25
C CYS A 188 8.97 -1.76 5.63
N LEU A 189 9.98 -2.08 4.81
CA LEU A 189 10.09 -3.40 4.18
C LEU A 189 10.23 -4.53 5.20
N LEU A 190 11.06 -4.34 6.23
CA LEU A 190 11.26 -5.31 7.30
C LEU A 190 9.99 -5.51 8.13
N ALA A 191 9.31 -4.42 8.53
CA ALA A 191 8.08 -4.47 9.29
C ALA A 191 6.95 -5.17 8.53
N ALA A 192 6.76 -4.83 7.25
CA ALA A 192 5.78 -5.49 6.39
C ALA A 192 6.06 -6.99 6.25
N THR A 193 7.35 -7.35 6.06
CA THR A 193 7.76 -8.76 5.96
C THR A 193 7.52 -9.50 7.27
N ALA A 194 7.85 -8.90 8.41
CA ALA A 194 7.63 -9.49 9.74
C ALA A 194 6.14 -9.65 10.07
N ALA A 195 5.29 -8.76 9.57
CA ALA A 195 3.83 -8.84 9.69
C ALA A 195 3.19 -9.79 8.66
N GLY A 196 3.95 -10.33 7.70
CA GLY A 196 3.44 -11.22 6.65
C GLY A 196 2.57 -10.50 5.59
N VAL A 197 2.76 -9.20 5.38
CA VAL A 197 2.01 -8.38 4.41
C VAL A 197 2.94 -7.70 3.40
N PRO A 198 2.42 -7.24 2.23
CA PRO A 198 3.23 -6.51 1.27
C PRO A 198 3.68 -5.14 1.79
N ALA A 199 4.94 -4.78 1.48
CA ALA A 199 5.42 -3.42 1.58
C ALA A 199 5.06 -2.65 0.30
N ILE A 200 4.50 -1.45 0.48
CA ILE A 200 4.12 -0.52 -0.60
C ILE A 200 5.07 0.68 -0.53
N ASP A 201 5.71 0.98 -1.64
CA ASP A 201 6.68 2.08 -1.69
C ASP A 201 5.98 3.45 -1.73
N THR A 202 6.71 4.49 -1.33
CA THR A 202 6.22 5.87 -1.27
C THR A 202 5.95 6.45 -2.67
N LEU A 203 5.33 7.62 -2.73
CA LEU A 203 5.06 8.33 -3.98
C LEU A 203 6.35 8.73 -4.73
N HIS A 204 6.18 9.00 -6.03
CA HIS A 204 7.18 9.66 -6.87
C HIS A 204 6.64 11.06 -7.20
N ALA A 205 7.26 12.09 -6.62
CA ALA A 205 6.70 13.44 -6.59
C ALA A 205 6.61 14.08 -7.99
N ASP A 206 7.64 13.88 -8.83
CA ASP A 206 7.59 14.40 -10.20
C ASP A 206 6.74 13.48 -11.10
N PHE A 207 5.46 13.81 -11.22
CA PHE A 207 4.52 13.06 -12.06
C PHE A 207 4.80 13.17 -13.56
N ARG A 208 5.68 14.07 -14.02
CA ARG A 208 6.08 14.20 -15.42
C ARG A 208 7.26 13.30 -15.76
N ASP A 209 8.03 12.88 -14.78
CA ASP A 209 9.18 11.97 -14.95
C ASP A 209 8.74 10.50 -15.00
N SER A 210 8.14 10.11 -16.10
CA SER A 210 7.71 8.70 -16.32
C SER A 210 8.87 7.71 -16.35
N ALA A 211 10.03 8.13 -16.87
CA ALA A 211 11.21 7.27 -16.97
C ALA A 211 11.84 7.03 -15.59
N GLY A 212 11.98 8.08 -14.77
CA GLY A 212 12.44 7.97 -13.39
C GLY A 212 11.48 7.16 -12.53
N LEU A 213 10.16 7.37 -12.66
CA LEU A 213 9.16 6.54 -11.97
C LEU A 213 9.34 5.06 -12.31
N ALA A 214 9.44 4.71 -13.60
CA ALA A 214 9.62 3.32 -14.02
C ALA A 214 10.92 2.72 -13.47
N ALA A 215 12.02 3.47 -13.48
CA ALA A 215 13.30 3.06 -12.91
C ALA A 215 13.21 2.86 -11.38
N ALA A 216 12.59 3.80 -10.67
CA ALA A 216 12.36 3.72 -9.22
C ALA A 216 11.49 2.51 -8.85
N CYS A 217 10.41 2.23 -9.60
CA CYS A 217 9.56 1.06 -9.38
C CYS A 217 10.31 -0.25 -9.58
N ARG A 218 11.11 -0.37 -10.65
CA ARG A 218 11.94 -1.57 -10.88
C ARG A 218 12.98 -1.78 -9.78
N ALA A 219 13.62 -0.70 -9.31
CA ALA A 219 14.59 -0.75 -8.21
C ALA A 219 13.92 -1.17 -6.89
N SER A 220 12.77 -0.61 -6.61
CA SER A 220 11.95 -0.92 -5.42
C SER A 220 11.47 -2.38 -5.43
N ARG A 221 10.94 -2.86 -6.57
CA ARG A 221 10.52 -4.26 -6.71
C ARG A 221 11.68 -5.24 -6.48
N ARG A 222 12.89 -4.93 -7.00
CA ARG A 222 14.10 -5.76 -6.75
C ARG A 222 14.47 -5.83 -5.28
N ARG A 223 14.17 -4.80 -4.50
CA ARG A 223 14.36 -4.77 -3.03
C ARG A 223 13.30 -5.56 -2.26
N GLY A 224 12.15 -5.85 -2.87
CA GLY A 224 11.09 -6.65 -2.25
C GLY A 224 9.74 -5.93 -2.06
N PHE A 225 9.63 -4.66 -2.44
CA PHE A 225 8.35 -3.96 -2.46
C PHE A 225 7.40 -4.58 -3.49
N ARG A 226 6.09 -4.50 -3.21
CA ARG A 226 5.05 -5.13 -4.03
C ARG A 226 4.15 -4.14 -4.74
N GLY A 227 4.33 -2.85 -4.49
CA GLY A 227 3.55 -1.78 -5.09
C GLY A 227 4.10 -0.41 -4.71
N ARG A 228 3.42 0.62 -5.18
CA ARG A 228 3.78 2.03 -4.97
C ARG A 228 2.54 2.91 -4.87
N ILE A 229 2.63 3.95 -4.08
CA ILE A 229 1.64 5.03 -4.04
C ILE A 229 1.78 5.88 -5.30
N ALA A 230 0.65 6.23 -5.92
CA ALA A 230 0.55 7.14 -7.05
C ALA A 230 -0.13 8.45 -6.62
N SER A 231 0.46 9.58 -7.00
CA SER A 231 -0.09 10.92 -6.77
C SER A 231 -0.80 11.50 -8.02
N HIS A 232 -0.57 10.90 -9.19
CA HIS A 232 -1.17 11.33 -10.46
C HIS A 232 -1.71 10.13 -11.25
N PRO A 233 -2.86 10.27 -11.95
CA PRO A 233 -3.48 9.18 -12.72
C PRO A 233 -2.56 8.50 -13.73
N ASP A 234 -1.68 9.24 -14.39
CA ASP A 234 -0.77 8.72 -15.42
C ASP A 234 0.30 7.76 -14.88
N GLN A 235 0.53 7.78 -13.56
CA GLN A 235 1.51 6.89 -12.92
C GLN A 235 1.03 5.44 -12.79
N SER A 236 -0.28 5.21 -12.71
CA SER A 236 -0.86 3.90 -12.37
C SER A 236 -0.47 2.79 -13.35
N ALA A 237 -0.52 3.06 -14.65
CA ALA A 237 -0.14 2.06 -15.66
C ALA A 237 1.34 1.69 -15.58
N ILE A 238 2.22 2.67 -15.40
CA ILE A 238 3.68 2.50 -15.28
C ILE A 238 4.00 1.66 -14.03
N ILE A 239 3.33 1.95 -12.92
CA ILE A 239 3.50 1.22 -11.67
C ILE A 239 3.03 -0.22 -11.85
N ASN A 240 1.83 -0.45 -12.40
CA ASN A 240 1.30 -1.78 -12.63
C ASN A 240 2.23 -2.64 -13.48
N GLU A 241 2.76 -2.08 -14.56
CA GLU A 241 3.73 -2.76 -15.43
C GLU A 241 5.00 -3.14 -14.65
N ALA A 242 5.59 -2.18 -13.94
CA ALA A 242 6.87 -2.39 -13.24
C ALA A 242 6.78 -3.40 -12.09
N TYR A 243 5.62 -3.50 -11.41
CA TYR A 243 5.41 -4.47 -10.32
C TYR A 243 4.82 -5.80 -10.77
N SER A 244 4.46 -5.95 -12.04
CA SER A 244 4.04 -7.24 -12.60
C SER A 244 5.26 -8.08 -13.01
N PRO A 245 5.24 -9.40 -12.78
CA PRO A 245 6.30 -10.26 -13.27
C PRO A 245 6.25 -10.36 -14.80
N THR A 246 7.42 -10.39 -15.42
CA THR A 246 7.57 -10.62 -16.86
C THR A 246 7.33 -12.09 -17.20
N ALA A 247 7.02 -12.39 -18.47
CA ALA A 247 6.88 -13.76 -18.95
C ALA A 247 8.15 -14.61 -18.69
N ALA A 248 9.33 -13.99 -18.82
CA ALA A 248 10.61 -14.67 -18.53
C ALA A 248 10.77 -15.01 -17.05
N GLU A 249 10.40 -14.10 -16.15
CA GLU A 249 10.42 -14.35 -14.71
C GLU A 249 9.43 -15.45 -14.31
N LEU A 250 8.24 -15.45 -14.88
CA LEU A 250 7.24 -16.50 -14.64
C LEU A 250 7.72 -17.86 -15.13
N ALA A 251 8.29 -17.94 -16.35
CA ALA A 251 8.83 -19.19 -16.90
C ALA A 251 10.00 -19.70 -16.04
N HIS A 252 10.88 -18.83 -15.58
CA HIS A 252 11.99 -19.21 -14.68
C HIS A 252 11.47 -19.70 -13.33
N ALA A 253 10.51 -18.98 -12.72
CA ALA A 253 9.89 -19.38 -11.46
C ALA A 253 9.20 -20.77 -11.59
N GLN A 254 8.47 -21.01 -12.67
CA GLN A 254 7.83 -22.31 -12.93
C GLN A 254 8.85 -23.44 -13.02
N ARG A 255 9.97 -23.24 -13.73
CA ARG A 255 11.04 -24.25 -13.82
C ARG A 255 11.61 -24.63 -12.45
N ILE A 256 11.78 -23.62 -11.54
CA ILE A 256 12.25 -23.88 -10.18
C ILE A 256 11.22 -24.74 -9.43
N VAL A 257 9.93 -24.37 -9.48
CA VAL A 257 8.87 -25.13 -8.81
C VAL A 257 8.79 -26.55 -9.33
N ASP A 258 8.82 -26.74 -10.64
CA ASP A 258 8.76 -28.07 -11.28
C ASP A 258 9.96 -28.94 -10.90
N ALA A 259 11.17 -28.37 -10.85
CA ALA A 259 12.38 -29.08 -10.46
C ALA A 259 12.32 -29.59 -9.01
N PHE A 260 11.81 -28.78 -8.07
CA PHE A 260 11.60 -29.22 -6.69
C PHE A 260 10.45 -30.19 -6.54
N ALA A 261 9.39 -30.07 -7.35
CA ALA A 261 8.30 -31.04 -7.39
C ALA A 261 8.77 -32.43 -7.86
N ALA A 262 9.70 -32.46 -8.83
CA ALA A 262 10.30 -33.71 -9.33
C ALA A 262 11.28 -34.37 -8.32
N GLN A 263 11.81 -33.60 -7.36
CA GLN A 263 12.77 -34.05 -6.35
C GLN A 263 12.42 -33.51 -4.95
N PRO A 264 11.31 -33.96 -4.33
CA PRO A 264 10.78 -33.37 -3.08
C PRO A 264 11.75 -33.42 -1.88
N GLU A 265 12.62 -34.45 -1.84
CA GLU A 265 13.58 -34.66 -0.77
C GLU A 265 14.87 -33.81 -0.95
N ALA A 266 15.04 -33.14 -2.08
CA ALA A 266 16.24 -32.35 -2.32
C ALA A 266 16.24 -31.04 -1.50
N GLY A 267 17.32 -30.80 -0.77
CA GLY A 267 17.58 -29.53 -0.10
C GLY A 267 18.05 -28.43 -1.05
N ALA A 268 18.79 -28.81 -2.11
CA ALA A 268 19.29 -27.96 -3.17
C ALA A 268 19.35 -28.72 -4.49
N LEU A 269 19.21 -28.00 -5.59
CA LEU A 269 19.23 -28.49 -6.97
C LEU A 269 20.20 -27.64 -7.79
N SER A 270 20.53 -28.09 -9.00
CA SER A 270 21.23 -27.27 -10.00
C SER A 270 20.32 -27.00 -11.18
N ILE A 271 20.13 -25.72 -11.54
CA ILE A 271 19.39 -25.27 -12.72
C ILE A 271 20.31 -24.32 -13.48
N ASP A 272 20.56 -24.61 -14.73
CA ASP A 272 21.45 -23.82 -15.63
C ASP A 272 22.85 -23.56 -15.02
N GLY A 273 23.39 -24.54 -14.24
CA GLY A 273 24.68 -24.42 -13.57
C GLY A 273 24.66 -23.59 -12.28
N MET A 274 23.51 -23.10 -11.85
CA MET A 274 23.37 -22.35 -10.60
C MET A 274 22.77 -23.24 -9.51
N MET A 275 23.26 -23.10 -8.28
CA MET A 275 22.68 -23.76 -7.11
C MET A 275 21.38 -23.06 -6.73
N ILE A 276 20.31 -23.83 -6.62
CA ILE A 276 18.96 -23.40 -6.25
C ILE A 276 18.53 -24.19 -5.01
N ASP A 277 18.12 -23.49 -3.94
CA ASP A 277 17.71 -24.06 -2.66
C ASP A 277 16.31 -23.64 -2.25
N LYS A 278 15.86 -23.98 -1.02
CA LYS A 278 14.53 -23.65 -0.50
C LYS A 278 14.15 -22.16 -0.52
N PRO A 279 15.04 -21.20 -0.21
CA PRO A 279 14.81 -19.77 -0.44
C PRO A 279 14.40 -19.41 -1.86
N HIS A 280 15.07 -19.99 -2.86
CA HIS A 280 14.74 -19.78 -4.28
C HIS A 280 13.36 -20.34 -4.65
N LEU A 281 13.00 -21.53 -4.11
CA LEU A 281 11.66 -22.09 -4.28
C LEU A 281 10.59 -21.14 -3.68
N THR A 282 10.83 -20.64 -2.48
CA THR A 282 9.92 -19.68 -1.82
C THR A 282 9.73 -18.42 -2.67
N GLN A 283 10.80 -17.90 -3.24
CA GLN A 283 10.74 -16.72 -4.12
C GLN A 283 10.03 -17.02 -5.45
N ALA A 284 10.25 -18.21 -6.03
CA ALA A 284 9.57 -18.64 -7.25
C ALA A 284 8.05 -18.75 -7.03
N LEU A 285 7.61 -19.37 -5.95
CA LEU A 285 6.19 -19.46 -5.58
C LEU A 285 5.56 -18.06 -5.42
N ARG A 286 6.26 -17.14 -4.74
CA ARG A 286 5.82 -15.74 -4.61
C ARG A 286 5.71 -15.01 -5.96
N THR A 287 6.60 -15.31 -6.90
CA THR A 287 6.58 -14.72 -8.25
C THR A 287 5.37 -15.20 -9.04
N LEU A 288 5.03 -16.49 -8.94
CA LEU A 288 3.85 -17.07 -9.59
C LEU A 288 2.55 -16.53 -8.99
N ASP A 289 2.49 -16.37 -7.66
CA ASP A 289 1.34 -15.81 -6.95
C ASP A 289 1.00 -14.36 -7.39
N LEU A 290 2.02 -13.59 -7.79
CA LEU A 290 1.81 -12.23 -8.32
C LEU A 290 1.13 -12.17 -9.69
N ALA A 291 1.11 -13.28 -10.43
CA ALA A 291 0.47 -13.37 -11.75
C ALA A 291 -1.00 -13.83 -11.66
N ALA A 292 -1.37 -14.47 -10.53
CA ALA A 292 -2.74 -14.92 -10.27
C ALA A 292 -3.64 -13.75 -9.82
#